data_a97a5ccdee49bf8473559420e17f75ff
#
_entry.id   a97a5ccdee49bf8473559420e17f75ff
#
_cell.length_a   1.000
_cell.length_b   1.000
_cell.length_c   1.000
_cell.angle_alpha   90.00
_cell.angle_beta   90.00
_cell.angle_gamma   90.00
#
_symmetry.space_group_name_H-M   'P 1'
#
loop_
_entity.id
_entity.type
_entity.pdbx_description
1 polymer ?
#
loop_
_entity_poly.entity_id
_entity_poly.type
_entity_poly.pdbx_seq_one_letter_code
_entity_poly.pdbx_strand_id
1 'polypeptide(L)'
;MSTALLKLDGIVTYYGSVQVHFDLSLAVNQGQIVCLLGGNASGKSTTMKVILGLVRPRAGIVSFANETVTGLSTPQLIRRGIASVPEARRLFGAMSVRENLLMGAYTRSDRTAINADFERVLELFPRLGGRLRQRAGTLSGGEQQMVAMARALMSRPRLICMDEPTMGLSPLYVERVLELIETINQQGVTIFMVEQNANLALQIAHYGYVLQNGQIVLSGSSGELLNNPQIRDAYLGGEAVSQI
;
A
#
# COMPACT_ATOMS: atom_id res chain seq x y z
N MET A 1 -7.45 18.05 -15.43
CA MET A 1 -7.10 18.04 -14.01
C MET A 1 -7.31 16.61 -13.51
N SER A 2 -6.29 15.95 -12.97
CA SER A 2 -6.41 14.59 -12.44
C SER A 2 -7.29 14.63 -11.18
N THR A 3 -8.33 13.78 -11.14
CA THR A 3 -9.27 13.74 -10.01
C THR A 3 -8.68 12.86 -8.91
N ALA A 4 -8.60 13.36 -7.68
CA ALA A 4 -8.16 12.58 -6.54
C ALA A 4 -9.10 11.40 -6.30
N LEU A 5 -8.57 10.16 -6.33
CA LEU A 5 -9.32 8.95 -6.00
C LEU A 5 -9.47 8.80 -4.49
N LEU A 6 -8.40 9.07 -3.73
CA LEU A 6 -8.39 9.10 -2.26
C LEU A 6 -7.93 10.47 -1.80
N LYS A 7 -8.61 11.06 -0.81
CA LYS A 7 -8.19 12.30 -0.14
C LYS A 7 -8.35 12.14 1.37
N LEU A 8 -7.32 12.50 2.09
CA LEU A 8 -7.34 12.75 3.52
C LEU A 8 -7.26 14.27 3.71
N ASP A 9 -8.12 14.84 4.53
CA ASP A 9 -8.24 16.28 4.73
C ASP A 9 -8.34 16.59 6.22
N GLY A 10 -7.31 17.22 6.76
CA GLY A 10 -7.28 17.65 8.16
C GLY A 10 -7.33 16.52 9.18
N ILE A 11 -6.72 15.37 8.90
CA ILE A 11 -6.83 14.18 9.76
C ILE A 11 -6.10 14.39 11.08
N VAL A 12 -6.85 14.20 12.17
CA VAL A 12 -6.34 14.20 13.55
C VAL A 12 -6.68 12.86 14.20
N THR A 13 -5.67 12.14 14.68
CA THR A 13 -5.87 10.84 15.34
C THR A 13 -5.20 10.75 16.69
N TYR A 14 -5.76 9.94 17.56
CA TYR A 14 -5.25 9.65 18.90
C TYR A 14 -5.28 8.16 19.21
N TYR A 15 -4.33 7.71 20.03
CA TYR A 15 -4.41 6.47 20.79
C TYR A 15 -4.43 6.82 22.29
N GLY A 16 -5.60 6.71 22.92
CA GLY A 16 -5.79 7.23 24.26
C GLY A 16 -5.58 8.75 24.30
N SER A 17 -4.60 9.20 25.08
CA SER A 17 -4.19 10.61 25.16
C SER A 17 -3.09 11.02 24.18
N VAL A 18 -2.47 10.04 23.51
CA VAL A 18 -1.35 10.31 22.61
C VAL A 18 -1.85 10.68 21.23
N GLN A 19 -1.55 11.89 20.78
CA GLN A 19 -1.85 12.35 19.42
C GLN A 19 -0.80 11.79 18.45
N VAL A 20 -1.27 11.25 17.31
CA VAL A 20 -0.42 10.67 16.26
C VAL A 20 -0.43 11.51 14.99
N HIS A 21 -1.60 12.01 14.56
CA HIS A 21 -1.68 12.90 13.40
C HIS A 21 -2.09 14.31 13.82
N PHE A 22 -1.40 15.29 13.24
CA PHE A 22 -1.59 16.71 13.49
C PHE A 22 -1.97 17.38 12.16
N ASP A 23 -3.27 17.40 11.82
CA ASP A 23 -3.80 18.03 10.60
C ASP A 23 -3.23 17.40 9.30
N LEU A 24 -3.15 16.06 9.26
CA LEU A 24 -2.57 15.36 8.12
C LEU A 24 -3.49 15.44 6.91
N SER A 25 -2.97 15.97 5.81
CA SER A 25 -3.66 16.07 4.53
C SER A 25 -2.82 15.50 3.40
N LEU A 26 -3.42 14.63 2.56
CA LEU A 26 -2.79 14.07 1.38
C LEU A 26 -3.84 13.68 0.33
N ALA A 27 -3.43 13.53 -0.91
CA ALA A 27 -4.27 13.07 -2.01
C ALA A 27 -3.56 12.01 -2.85
N VAL A 28 -4.33 11.04 -3.36
CA VAL A 28 -3.88 10.01 -4.30
C VAL A 28 -4.75 10.12 -5.54
N ASN A 29 -4.16 10.51 -6.66
CA ASN A 29 -4.89 10.62 -7.92
C ASN A 29 -5.08 9.23 -8.55
N GLN A 30 -6.17 9.08 -9.30
CA GLN A 30 -6.46 7.83 -10.00
C GLN A 30 -5.33 7.47 -10.97
N GLY A 31 -4.93 6.19 -10.98
CA GLY A 31 -3.89 5.66 -11.85
C GLY A 31 -2.46 5.97 -11.41
N GLN A 32 -2.25 6.64 -10.27
CA GLN A 32 -0.92 6.93 -9.76
C GLN A 32 -0.45 5.86 -8.76
N ILE A 33 0.86 5.70 -8.66
CA ILE A 33 1.57 5.14 -7.52
C ILE A 33 1.98 6.32 -6.65
N VAL A 34 1.48 6.38 -5.41
CA VAL A 34 1.83 7.41 -4.43
C VAL A 34 2.45 6.75 -3.21
N CYS A 35 3.57 7.27 -2.75
CA CYS A 35 4.23 6.77 -1.55
C CYS A 35 4.16 7.76 -0.39
N LEU A 36 4.02 7.22 0.83
CA LEU A 36 4.15 7.93 2.09
C LEU A 36 5.43 7.45 2.79
N LEU A 37 6.43 8.31 2.81
CA LEU A 37 7.73 8.06 3.39
C LEU A 37 7.80 8.57 4.83
N GLY A 38 8.63 7.95 5.64
CA GLY A 38 8.88 8.41 6.99
C GLY A 38 9.58 7.37 7.85
N GLY A 39 10.22 7.81 8.90
CA GLY A 39 10.86 6.92 9.88
C GLY A 39 9.85 6.10 10.69
N ASN A 40 10.37 5.24 11.56
CA ASN A 40 9.55 4.50 12.52
C ASN A 40 8.81 5.47 13.44
N ALA A 41 7.59 5.12 13.82
CA ALA A 41 6.70 5.91 14.67
C ALA A 41 6.28 7.29 14.08
N SER A 42 6.56 7.59 12.81
CA SER A 42 6.10 8.86 12.18
C SER A 42 4.59 8.95 11.98
N GLY A 43 3.85 7.83 12.02
CA GLY A 43 2.40 7.77 11.82
C GLY A 43 1.96 7.02 10.55
N LYS A 44 2.87 6.48 9.72
CA LYS A 44 2.56 5.78 8.45
C LYS A 44 1.51 4.67 8.61
N SER A 45 1.74 3.71 9.52
CA SER A 45 0.81 2.61 9.74
C SER A 45 -0.53 3.10 10.32
N THR A 46 -0.54 4.23 11.05
CA THR A 46 -1.79 4.86 11.52
C THR A 46 -2.54 5.48 10.35
N THR A 47 -1.85 6.13 9.39
CA THR A 47 -2.46 6.62 8.14
C THR A 47 -3.13 5.49 7.38
N MET A 48 -2.44 4.34 7.23
CA MET A 48 -3.02 3.13 6.62
C MET A 48 -4.27 2.66 7.36
N LYS A 49 -4.23 2.61 8.69
CA LYS A 49 -5.38 2.20 9.52
C LYS A 49 -6.56 3.15 9.39
N VAL A 50 -6.32 4.46 9.24
CA VAL A 50 -7.37 5.46 8.97
C VAL A 50 -8.03 5.21 7.62
N ILE A 51 -7.24 5.02 6.56
CA ILE A 51 -7.75 4.73 5.20
C ILE A 51 -8.58 3.44 5.19
N LEU A 52 -8.15 2.42 5.93
CA LEU A 52 -8.80 1.10 6.00
C LEU A 52 -9.97 1.05 7.01
N GLY A 53 -10.30 2.17 7.68
CA GLY A 53 -11.39 2.23 8.65
C GLY A 53 -11.12 1.47 9.96
N LEU A 54 -9.86 1.13 10.24
CA LEU A 54 -9.42 0.45 11.48
C LEU A 54 -9.20 1.44 12.63
N VAL A 55 -8.92 2.70 12.30
CA VAL A 55 -8.80 3.81 13.25
C VAL A 55 -9.71 4.92 12.76
N ARG A 56 -10.64 5.36 13.62
CA ARG A 56 -11.50 6.51 13.33
C ARG A 56 -10.76 7.78 13.70
N PRO A 57 -10.56 8.75 12.79
CA PRO A 57 -9.97 10.03 13.13
C PRO A 57 -10.91 10.82 14.07
N ARG A 58 -10.33 11.62 14.96
CA ARG A 58 -11.06 12.52 15.86
C ARG A 58 -11.58 13.75 15.14
N ALA A 59 -10.85 14.19 14.10
CA ALA A 59 -11.22 15.28 13.21
C ALA A 59 -10.69 14.98 11.80
N GLY A 60 -11.21 15.68 10.81
CA GLY A 60 -10.86 15.54 9.40
C GLY A 60 -11.77 14.56 8.65
N ILE A 61 -11.58 14.52 7.35
CA ILE A 61 -12.42 13.78 6.41
C ILE A 61 -11.55 12.88 5.53
N VAL A 62 -11.97 11.62 5.39
CA VAL A 62 -11.46 10.70 4.36
C VAL A 62 -12.50 10.60 3.25
N SER A 63 -12.09 10.90 2.02
CA SER A 63 -12.94 10.78 0.84
C SER A 63 -12.34 9.79 -0.14
N PHE A 64 -13.17 8.94 -0.74
CA PHE A 64 -12.79 7.98 -1.78
C PHE A 64 -13.78 8.07 -2.94
N ALA A 65 -13.27 8.27 -4.15
CA ALA A 65 -14.07 8.44 -5.37
C ALA A 65 -15.15 9.54 -5.22
N ASN A 66 -14.78 10.66 -4.61
CA ASN A 66 -15.64 11.82 -4.28
C ASN A 66 -16.74 11.54 -3.24
N GLU A 67 -16.75 10.38 -2.58
CA GLU A 67 -17.66 10.08 -1.48
C GLU A 67 -16.93 10.17 -0.15
N THR A 68 -17.56 10.72 0.89
CA THR A 68 -17.04 10.66 2.25
C THR A 68 -17.14 9.23 2.78
N VAL A 69 -15.99 8.68 3.17
CA VAL A 69 -15.87 7.32 3.70
C VAL A 69 -15.40 7.28 5.15
N THR A 70 -15.26 8.42 5.79
CA THR A 70 -14.87 8.53 7.20
C THR A 70 -15.80 7.71 8.10
N GLY A 71 -15.21 6.81 8.89
CA GLY A 71 -15.95 5.98 9.83
C GLY A 71 -16.68 4.78 9.24
N LEU A 72 -16.53 4.51 7.94
CA LEU A 72 -17.00 3.26 7.34
C LEU A 72 -16.14 2.08 7.84
N SER A 73 -16.77 0.91 7.97
CA SER A 73 -16.06 -0.31 8.32
C SER A 73 -15.19 -0.83 7.15
N THR A 74 -14.14 -1.58 7.47
CA THR A 74 -13.25 -2.19 6.45
C THR A 74 -14.02 -2.99 5.38
N PRO A 75 -15.03 -3.84 5.70
CA PRO A 75 -15.81 -4.51 4.67
C PRO A 75 -16.56 -3.56 3.72
N GLN A 76 -17.03 -2.41 4.23
CA GLN A 76 -17.68 -1.40 3.40
C GLN A 76 -16.71 -0.70 2.45
N LEU A 77 -15.47 -0.46 2.91
CA LEU A 77 -14.39 0.12 2.10
C LEU A 77 -13.92 -0.85 1.00
N ILE A 78 -13.79 -2.14 1.34
CA ILE A 78 -13.43 -3.18 0.36
C ILE A 78 -14.48 -3.25 -0.77
N ARG A 79 -15.78 -3.22 -0.45
CA ARG A 79 -16.85 -3.21 -1.46
C ARG A 79 -16.82 -1.98 -2.36
N ARG A 80 -16.21 -0.87 -1.92
CA ARG A 80 -16.00 0.35 -2.71
C ARG A 80 -14.75 0.30 -3.58
N GLY A 81 -13.94 -0.75 -3.43
CA GLY A 81 -12.73 -0.96 -4.22
C GLY A 81 -11.43 -0.52 -3.54
N ILE A 82 -11.38 -0.46 -2.21
CA ILE A 82 -10.13 -0.30 -1.46
C ILE A 82 -9.68 -1.68 -0.99
N ALA A 83 -8.49 -2.11 -1.40
CA ALA A 83 -7.86 -3.33 -0.89
C ALA A 83 -6.58 -3.00 -0.11
N SER A 84 -6.07 -3.97 0.65
CA SER A 84 -4.81 -3.80 1.36
C SER A 84 -3.90 -5.01 1.24
N VAL A 85 -2.60 -4.71 1.18
CA VAL A 85 -1.49 -5.64 1.40
C VAL A 85 -0.84 -5.22 2.72
N PRO A 86 -1.17 -5.88 3.83
CA PRO A 86 -0.70 -5.47 5.16
C PRO A 86 0.77 -5.85 5.37
N GLU A 87 1.43 -5.15 6.27
CA GLU A 87 2.73 -5.54 6.83
C GLU A 87 2.70 -6.99 7.32
N ALA A 88 3.82 -7.68 7.23
CA ALA A 88 3.94 -9.11 7.54
C ALA A 88 2.96 -10.03 6.78
N ARG A 89 2.43 -9.57 5.61
CA ARG A 89 1.65 -10.34 4.62
C ARG A 89 0.31 -10.86 5.13
N ARG A 90 0.19 -11.20 6.40
CA ARG A 90 -1.01 -11.70 7.11
C ARG A 90 -1.79 -12.73 6.31
N LEU A 91 -1.09 -13.76 5.83
CA LEU A 91 -1.71 -14.89 5.15
C LEU A 91 -2.39 -15.83 6.14
N PHE A 92 -3.38 -16.55 5.66
CA PHE A 92 -3.94 -17.69 6.36
C PHE A 92 -3.00 -18.88 6.16
N GLY A 93 -1.98 -19.02 7.02
CA GLY A 93 -0.86 -19.94 6.83
C GLY A 93 -1.25 -21.42 6.74
N ALA A 94 -2.33 -21.83 7.41
CA ALA A 94 -2.87 -23.20 7.34
C ALA A 94 -3.64 -23.47 6.04
N MET A 95 -4.14 -22.42 5.36
CA MET A 95 -4.83 -22.53 4.08
C MET A 95 -3.82 -22.65 2.93
N SER A 96 -4.26 -23.27 1.85
CA SER A 96 -3.52 -23.33 0.58
C SER A 96 -3.38 -21.95 -0.07
N VAL A 97 -2.47 -21.82 -1.04
CA VAL A 97 -2.35 -20.62 -1.89
C VAL A 97 -3.69 -20.32 -2.55
N ARG A 98 -4.34 -21.32 -3.17
CA ARG A 98 -5.64 -21.16 -3.83
C ARG A 98 -6.70 -20.59 -2.90
N GLU A 99 -6.81 -21.13 -1.69
CA GLU A 99 -7.78 -20.65 -0.69
C GLU A 99 -7.47 -19.22 -0.25
N ASN A 100 -6.18 -18.87 -0.04
CA ASN A 100 -5.80 -17.49 0.27
C ASN A 100 -6.22 -16.52 -0.84
N LEU A 101 -6.03 -16.86 -2.12
CA LEU A 101 -6.46 -16.02 -3.23
C LEU A 101 -7.99 -15.84 -3.22
N LEU A 102 -8.75 -16.93 -3.08
CA LEU A 102 -10.21 -16.89 -3.06
C LEU A 102 -10.77 -16.09 -1.87
N MET A 103 -10.07 -16.06 -0.73
CA MET A 103 -10.43 -15.18 0.40
C MET A 103 -10.40 -13.70 0.01
N GLY A 104 -9.58 -13.30 -0.97
CA GLY A 104 -9.60 -11.94 -1.51
C GLY A 104 -10.91 -11.55 -2.18
N ALA A 105 -11.65 -12.52 -2.71
CA ALA A 105 -12.96 -12.32 -3.31
C ALA A 105 -14.15 -12.52 -2.34
N TYR A 106 -13.90 -12.65 -1.03
CA TYR A 106 -14.93 -13.01 -0.03
C TYR A 106 -16.14 -12.07 -0.02
N THR A 107 -15.95 -10.80 -0.35
CA THR A 107 -17.04 -9.81 -0.39
C THR A 107 -17.84 -9.81 -1.70
N ARG A 108 -17.49 -10.67 -2.66
CA ARG A 108 -18.07 -10.77 -4.00
C ARG A 108 -18.96 -12.00 -4.12
N SER A 109 -19.96 -11.92 -5.02
CA SER A 109 -20.90 -13.03 -5.30
C SER A 109 -20.90 -13.47 -6.77
N ASP A 110 -20.17 -12.79 -7.64
CA ASP A 110 -20.09 -12.97 -9.08
C ASP A 110 -19.13 -14.11 -9.47
N ARG A 111 -19.51 -15.36 -9.22
CA ARG A 111 -18.65 -16.55 -9.35
C ARG A 111 -17.92 -16.67 -10.69
N THR A 112 -18.61 -16.41 -11.81
CA THR A 112 -17.99 -16.46 -13.15
C THR A 112 -16.86 -15.45 -13.28
N ALA A 113 -17.09 -14.22 -12.82
CA ALA A 113 -16.06 -13.18 -12.86
C ALA A 113 -14.93 -13.43 -11.85
N ILE A 114 -15.23 -14.04 -10.69
CA ILE A 114 -14.19 -14.45 -9.72
C ILE A 114 -13.26 -15.48 -10.35
N ASN A 115 -13.77 -16.46 -11.10
CA ASN A 115 -12.94 -17.46 -11.78
C ASN A 115 -12.08 -16.80 -12.87
N ALA A 116 -12.65 -15.90 -13.67
CA ALA A 116 -11.87 -15.16 -14.68
C ALA A 116 -10.76 -14.31 -14.06
N ASP A 117 -11.04 -13.66 -12.92
CA ASP A 117 -10.03 -12.89 -12.20
C ASP A 117 -8.96 -13.78 -11.58
N PHE A 118 -9.33 -14.97 -11.12
CA PHE A 118 -8.37 -15.94 -10.60
C PHE A 118 -7.35 -16.35 -11.65
N GLU A 119 -7.78 -16.66 -12.88
CA GLU A 119 -6.87 -16.97 -13.99
C GLU A 119 -5.99 -15.78 -14.36
N ARG A 120 -6.57 -14.57 -14.46
CA ARG A 120 -5.81 -13.33 -14.72
C ARG A 120 -4.76 -13.06 -13.64
N VAL A 121 -5.09 -13.28 -12.37
CA VAL A 121 -4.14 -13.13 -11.27
C VAL A 121 -3.02 -14.17 -11.39
N LEU A 122 -3.30 -15.39 -11.82
CA LEU A 122 -2.25 -16.39 -12.06
C LEU A 122 -1.34 -16.03 -13.24
N GLU A 123 -1.84 -15.34 -14.26
CA GLU A 123 -1.01 -14.79 -15.34
C GLU A 123 -0.01 -13.74 -14.83
N LEU A 124 -0.44 -12.88 -13.89
CA LEU A 124 0.44 -11.89 -13.24
C LEU A 124 1.43 -12.53 -12.26
N PHE A 125 1.03 -13.63 -11.63
CA PHE A 125 1.83 -14.34 -10.63
C PHE A 125 2.09 -15.81 -11.05
N PRO A 126 2.78 -16.08 -12.18
CA PRO A 126 2.86 -17.44 -12.75
C PRO A 126 3.51 -18.45 -11.80
N ARG A 127 4.41 -17.99 -10.90
CA ARG A 127 5.03 -18.87 -9.89
C ARG A 127 4.04 -19.44 -8.89
N LEU A 128 2.87 -18.82 -8.71
CA LEU A 128 1.84 -19.31 -7.81
C LEU A 128 1.06 -20.47 -8.43
N GLY A 129 0.97 -20.55 -9.78
CA GLY A 129 0.23 -21.57 -10.49
C GLY A 129 0.65 -23.00 -10.13
N GLY A 130 1.97 -23.24 -10.03
CA GLY A 130 2.51 -24.56 -9.62
C GLY A 130 2.37 -24.87 -8.13
N ARG A 131 1.90 -23.92 -7.29
CA ARG A 131 1.87 -24.02 -5.82
C ARG A 131 0.47 -23.91 -5.23
N LEU A 132 -0.57 -23.92 -6.04
CA LEU A 132 -1.96 -23.67 -5.63
C LEU A 132 -2.43 -24.53 -4.46
N ARG A 133 -1.96 -25.79 -4.38
CA ARG A 133 -2.31 -26.73 -3.32
C ARG A 133 -1.40 -26.65 -2.10
N GLN A 134 -0.28 -25.92 -2.18
CA GLN A 134 0.68 -25.78 -1.09
C GLN A 134 0.12 -24.87 0.01
N ARG A 135 0.38 -25.17 1.28
CA ARG A 135 0.01 -24.31 2.41
C ARG A 135 0.80 -23.01 2.34
N ALA A 136 0.12 -21.87 2.42
CA ALA A 136 0.73 -20.56 2.28
C ALA A 136 1.81 -20.27 3.33
N GLY A 137 1.67 -20.82 4.53
CA GLY A 137 2.67 -20.66 5.60
C GLY A 137 4.01 -21.36 5.32
N THR A 138 4.09 -22.28 4.36
CA THR A 138 5.33 -23.00 4.00
C THR A 138 6.11 -22.35 2.85
N LEU A 139 5.59 -21.26 2.29
CA LEU A 139 6.23 -20.50 1.23
C LEU A 139 7.37 -19.63 1.77
N SER A 140 8.33 -19.30 0.91
CA SER A 140 9.34 -18.27 1.21
C SER A 140 8.70 -16.89 1.41
N GLY A 141 9.42 -15.98 2.08
CA GLY A 141 8.92 -14.63 2.35
C GLY A 141 8.48 -13.88 1.09
N GLY A 142 9.24 -13.97 0.00
CA GLY A 142 8.89 -13.33 -1.26
C GLY A 142 7.67 -13.96 -1.93
N GLU A 143 7.53 -15.28 -1.87
CA GLU A 143 6.34 -15.98 -2.38
C GLU A 143 5.09 -15.64 -1.57
N GLN A 144 5.23 -15.53 -0.24
CA GLN A 144 4.13 -15.08 0.63
C GLN A 144 3.70 -13.66 0.28
N GLN A 145 4.64 -12.77 -0.05
CA GLN A 145 4.33 -11.41 -0.50
C GLN A 145 3.54 -11.41 -1.80
N MET A 146 3.94 -12.25 -2.77
CA MET A 146 3.18 -12.43 -4.01
C MET A 146 1.76 -12.94 -3.75
N VAL A 147 1.56 -13.89 -2.82
CA VAL A 147 0.22 -14.37 -2.44
C VAL A 147 -0.61 -13.25 -1.81
N ALA A 148 -0.02 -12.38 -0.96
CA ALA A 148 -0.72 -11.26 -0.35
C ALA A 148 -1.18 -10.22 -1.40
N MET A 149 -0.33 -9.90 -2.37
CA MET A 149 -0.67 -9.01 -3.49
C MET A 149 -1.74 -9.63 -4.41
N ALA A 150 -1.56 -10.89 -4.79
CA ALA A 150 -2.52 -11.64 -5.59
C ALA A 150 -3.90 -11.72 -4.92
N ARG A 151 -3.94 -11.98 -3.61
CA ARG A 151 -5.17 -11.96 -2.80
C ARG A 151 -5.86 -10.59 -2.82
N ALA A 152 -5.11 -9.50 -2.72
CA ALA A 152 -5.67 -8.15 -2.77
C ALA A 152 -6.34 -7.86 -4.12
N LEU A 153 -5.74 -8.31 -5.24
CA LEU A 153 -6.29 -8.15 -6.58
C LEU A 153 -7.61 -8.89 -6.80
N MET A 154 -7.85 -10.01 -6.10
CA MET A 154 -9.09 -10.78 -6.21
C MET A 154 -10.33 -9.98 -5.79
N SER A 155 -10.20 -8.89 -5.06
CA SER A 155 -11.31 -7.99 -4.72
C SER A 155 -11.71 -7.03 -5.85
N ARG A 156 -11.00 -6.99 -6.98
CA ARG A 156 -11.11 -5.99 -8.07
C ARG A 156 -10.95 -4.56 -7.55
N PRO A 157 -9.82 -4.23 -6.94
CA PRO A 157 -9.65 -2.94 -6.31
C PRO A 157 -9.47 -1.81 -7.33
N ARG A 158 -9.93 -0.61 -6.98
CA ARG A 158 -9.56 0.64 -7.62
C ARG A 158 -8.31 1.25 -6.97
N LEU A 159 -8.11 0.95 -5.69
CA LEU A 159 -6.97 1.37 -4.87
C LEU A 159 -6.45 0.19 -4.06
N ILE A 160 -5.15 -0.06 -4.14
CA ILE A 160 -4.45 -0.97 -3.21
C ILE A 160 -3.58 -0.14 -2.27
N CYS A 161 -3.79 -0.33 -0.98
CA CYS A 161 -2.95 0.21 0.09
C CYS A 161 -1.92 -0.84 0.50
N MET A 162 -0.62 -0.56 0.39
CA MET A 162 0.47 -1.48 0.70
C MET A 162 1.29 -0.96 1.88
N ASP A 163 1.45 -1.79 2.91
CA ASP A 163 2.19 -1.45 4.13
C ASP A 163 3.55 -2.15 4.09
N GLU A 164 4.61 -1.39 3.83
CA GLU A 164 6.01 -1.83 3.71
C GLU A 164 6.18 -3.10 2.84
N PRO A 165 5.75 -3.06 1.56
CA PRO A 165 5.68 -4.26 0.71
C PRO A 165 7.03 -4.92 0.43
N THR A 166 8.15 -4.21 0.62
CA THR A 166 9.50 -4.72 0.35
C THR A 166 10.22 -5.20 1.62
N MET A 167 9.64 -4.98 2.81
CA MET A 167 10.30 -5.26 4.08
C MET A 167 10.62 -6.75 4.27
N GLY A 168 11.87 -7.03 4.66
CA GLY A 168 12.34 -8.39 4.97
C GLY A 168 12.41 -9.33 3.77
N LEU A 169 12.52 -8.78 2.56
CA LEU A 169 12.73 -9.54 1.34
C LEU A 169 14.21 -9.52 0.93
N SER A 170 14.65 -10.56 0.21
CA SER A 170 15.95 -10.53 -0.45
C SER A 170 15.95 -9.53 -1.61
N PRO A 171 17.12 -8.99 -2.04
CA PRO A 171 17.19 -8.01 -3.12
C PRO A 171 16.45 -8.44 -4.40
N LEU A 172 16.60 -9.69 -4.81
CA LEU A 172 15.90 -10.24 -5.97
C LEU A 172 14.36 -10.18 -5.85
N TYR A 173 13.83 -10.41 -4.64
CA TYR A 173 12.39 -10.33 -4.41
C TYR A 173 11.90 -8.89 -4.26
N VAL A 174 12.75 -7.97 -3.77
CA VAL A 174 12.45 -6.53 -3.76
C VAL A 174 12.22 -6.04 -5.18
N GLU A 175 13.16 -6.27 -6.11
CA GLU A 175 13.02 -5.89 -7.52
C GLU A 175 11.72 -6.44 -8.13
N ARG A 176 11.45 -7.73 -7.92
CA ARG A 176 10.21 -8.35 -8.41
C ARG A 176 8.93 -7.75 -7.84
N VAL A 177 8.92 -7.40 -6.56
CA VAL A 177 7.73 -6.77 -5.94
C VAL A 177 7.51 -5.38 -6.53
N LEU A 178 8.59 -4.61 -6.77
CA LEU A 178 8.49 -3.30 -7.41
C LEU A 178 7.97 -3.42 -8.86
N GLU A 179 8.51 -4.33 -9.66
CA GLU A 179 8.02 -4.63 -11.02
C GLU A 179 6.53 -5.03 -11.04
N LEU A 180 6.11 -5.85 -10.07
CA LEU A 180 4.70 -6.25 -9.95
C LEU A 180 3.80 -5.07 -9.56
N ILE A 181 4.25 -4.17 -8.69
CA ILE A 181 3.51 -2.95 -8.33
C ILE A 181 3.30 -2.07 -9.57
N GLU A 182 4.34 -1.86 -10.38
CA GLU A 182 4.24 -1.11 -11.64
C GLU A 182 3.30 -1.79 -12.63
N THR A 183 3.43 -3.13 -12.80
CA THR A 183 2.56 -3.90 -13.70
C THR A 183 1.08 -3.81 -13.28
N ILE A 184 0.79 -3.90 -11.99
CA ILE A 184 -0.57 -3.74 -11.44
C ILE A 184 -1.08 -2.32 -11.70
N ASN A 185 -0.24 -1.31 -11.51
CA ASN A 185 -0.60 0.08 -11.79
C ASN A 185 -0.88 0.34 -13.27
N GLN A 186 -0.07 -0.21 -14.17
CA GLN A 186 -0.27 -0.13 -15.63
C GLN A 186 -1.60 -0.76 -16.09
N GLN A 187 -2.16 -1.68 -15.30
CA GLN A 187 -3.51 -2.24 -15.51
C GLN A 187 -4.63 -1.32 -14.99
N GLY A 188 -4.29 -0.09 -14.56
CA GLY A 188 -5.23 0.93 -14.11
C GLY A 188 -5.54 0.93 -12.62
N VAL A 189 -4.89 0.09 -11.83
CA VAL A 189 -5.06 0.07 -10.37
C VAL A 189 -4.23 1.19 -9.73
N THR A 190 -4.85 2.02 -8.91
CA THR A 190 -4.15 3.06 -8.14
C THR A 190 -3.44 2.42 -6.95
N ILE A 191 -2.23 2.86 -6.64
CA ILE A 191 -1.44 2.33 -5.53
C ILE A 191 -1.13 3.44 -4.53
N PHE A 192 -1.39 3.17 -3.27
CA PHE A 192 -0.88 3.96 -2.15
C PHE A 192 -0.02 3.05 -1.29
N MET A 193 1.25 3.33 -1.16
CA MET A 193 2.16 2.53 -0.35
C MET A 193 2.84 3.37 0.73
N VAL A 194 3.07 2.78 1.87
CA VAL A 194 3.95 3.34 2.90
C VAL A 194 5.26 2.56 2.89
N GLU A 195 6.37 3.26 2.95
CA GLU A 195 7.71 2.68 2.91
C GLU A 195 8.67 3.45 3.80
N GLN A 196 9.65 2.74 4.33
CA GLN A 196 10.78 3.33 5.04
C GLN A 196 11.93 3.61 4.08
N ASN A 197 12.16 2.74 3.09
CA ASN A 197 13.21 2.92 2.10
C ASN A 197 12.74 3.85 0.98
N ALA A 198 13.10 5.14 1.10
CA ALA A 198 12.71 6.16 0.15
C ALA A 198 13.25 5.92 -1.26
N ASN A 199 14.47 5.37 -1.41
CA ASN A 199 15.04 5.05 -2.71
C ASN A 199 14.16 4.08 -3.49
N LEU A 200 13.78 2.97 -2.85
CA LEU A 200 12.96 1.95 -3.49
C LEU A 200 11.57 2.49 -3.84
N ALA A 201 10.96 3.24 -2.91
CA ALA A 201 9.63 3.78 -3.13
C ALA A 201 9.59 4.82 -4.25
N LEU A 202 10.55 5.75 -4.26
CA LEU A 202 10.60 6.84 -5.22
C LEU A 202 11.01 6.40 -6.63
N GLN A 203 11.64 5.23 -6.79
CA GLN A 203 11.95 4.66 -8.11
C GLN A 203 10.70 4.39 -8.94
N ILE A 204 9.62 3.94 -8.31
CA ILE A 204 8.38 3.55 -8.99
C ILE A 204 7.20 4.50 -8.73
N ALA A 205 7.28 5.36 -7.71
CA ALA A 205 6.20 6.29 -7.38
C ALA A 205 6.14 7.45 -8.37
N HIS A 206 4.95 7.97 -8.62
CA HIS A 206 4.72 9.20 -9.36
C HIS A 206 4.79 10.42 -8.46
N TYR A 207 4.38 10.27 -7.21
CA TYR A 207 4.31 11.32 -6.21
C TYR A 207 4.61 10.77 -4.82
N GLY A 208 5.23 11.56 -3.96
CA GLY A 208 5.56 11.18 -2.60
C GLY A 208 5.18 12.24 -1.57
N TYR A 209 4.90 11.75 -0.37
CA TYR A 209 4.73 12.55 0.84
C TYR A 209 5.75 12.09 1.87
N VAL A 210 6.30 13.02 2.63
CA VAL A 210 7.21 12.73 3.75
C VAL A 210 6.49 13.07 5.05
N LEU A 211 6.29 12.04 5.87
CA LEU A 211 5.62 12.12 7.16
C LEU A 211 6.65 12.14 8.29
N GLN A 212 6.62 13.18 9.09
CA GLN A 212 7.46 13.30 10.29
C GLN A 212 6.61 13.76 11.45
N ASN A 213 6.68 13.06 12.58
CA ASN A 213 5.92 13.40 13.81
C ASN A 213 4.43 13.67 13.56
N GLY A 214 3.81 12.86 12.69
CA GLY A 214 2.38 12.97 12.40
C GLY A 214 1.96 14.11 11.46
N GLN A 215 2.90 14.80 10.82
CA GLN A 215 2.66 15.88 9.87
C GLN A 215 3.36 15.63 8.54
N ILE A 216 2.76 16.04 7.44
CA ILE A 216 3.42 16.08 6.13
C ILE A 216 4.37 17.27 6.11
N VAL A 217 5.68 16.99 6.06
CA VAL A 217 6.73 18.03 6.06
C VAL A 217 7.21 18.37 4.65
N LEU A 218 7.05 17.45 3.71
CA LEU A 218 7.43 17.62 2.31
C LEU A 218 6.54 16.79 1.40
N SER A 219 6.30 17.26 0.20
CA SER A 219 5.61 16.49 -0.84
C SER A 219 6.02 17.00 -2.21
N GLY A 220 5.99 16.12 -3.22
CA GLY A 220 6.35 16.46 -4.58
C GLY A 220 6.37 15.24 -5.50
N SER A 221 6.66 15.46 -6.77
CA SER A 221 6.96 14.38 -7.71
C SER A 221 8.17 13.59 -7.24
N SER A 222 8.28 12.32 -7.62
CA SER A 222 9.42 11.49 -7.24
C SER A 222 10.76 12.11 -7.69
N GLY A 223 10.80 12.73 -8.87
CA GLY A 223 12.01 13.41 -9.35
C GLY A 223 12.40 14.60 -8.49
N GLU A 224 11.43 15.41 -8.02
CA GLU A 224 11.70 16.53 -7.10
C GLU A 224 12.20 16.02 -5.76
N LEU A 225 11.59 14.96 -5.21
CA LEU A 225 11.97 14.39 -3.91
C LEU A 225 13.35 13.72 -3.95
N LEU A 226 13.69 12.98 -5.01
CA LEU A 226 15.03 12.36 -5.19
C LEU A 226 16.15 13.40 -5.28
N ASN A 227 15.85 14.59 -5.79
CA ASN A 227 16.82 15.68 -5.90
C ASN A 227 16.82 16.63 -4.68
N ASN A 228 15.91 16.43 -3.71
CA ASN A 228 15.84 17.27 -2.53
C ASN A 228 16.96 16.92 -1.53
N PRO A 229 17.82 17.89 -1.13
CA PRO A 229 18.90 17.63 -0.19
C PRO A 229 18.45 17.04 1.15
N GLN A 230 17.34 17.50 1.70
CA GLN A 230 16.80 17.01 2.97
C GLN A 230 16.40 15.52 2.90
N ILE A 231 15.89 15.07 1.75
CA ILE A 231 15.55 13.66 1.51
C ILE A 231 16.83 12.86 1.35
N ARG A 232 17.80 13.37 0.61
CA ARG A 232 19.08 12.69 0.40
C ARG A 232 19.81 12.46 1.72
N ASP A 233 19.87 13.46 2.57
CA ASP A 233 20.58 13.36 3.86
C ASP A 233 19.85 12.46 4.87
N ALA A 234 18.51 12.56 4.93
CA ALA A 234 17.73 11.85 5.95
C ALA A 234 17.36 10.41 5.55
N TYR A 235 17.18 10.10 4.26
CA TYR A 235 16.57 8.85 3.79
C TYR A 235 17.34 8.13 2.68
N LEU A 236 18.28 8.78 1.97
CA LEU A 236 18.98 8.19 0.83
C LEU A 236 20.45 7.84 1.15
N GLY A 237 20.89 8.00 2.39
CA GLY A 237 22.28 7.77 2.79
C GLY A 237 23.19 8.80 2.12
N GLY A 238 23.16 10.05 2.57
CA GLY A 238 24.14 11.05 2.16
C GLY A 238 25.53 10.47 2.40
N GLU A 239 26.35 10.37 1.34
CA GLU A 239 27.77 10.14 1.52
C GLU A 239 28.29 11.25 2.43
N ALA A 240 28.74 10.86 3.61
CA ALA A 240 29.56 11.76 4.42
C ALA A 240 30.77 12.11 3.56
N VAL A 241 30.73 13.28 2.92
CA VAL A 241 31.90 13.87 2.32
C VAL A 241 32.84 14.12 3.49
N SER A 242 33.76 13.17 3.70
CA SER A 242 34.91 13.34 4.55
C SER A 242 35.73 14.50 3.96
N GLN A 243 35.49 15.69 4.49
CA GLN A 243 36.49 16.74 4.33
C GLN A 243 37.69 16.36 5.21
N ILE A 244 38.75 15.89 4.56
CA ILE A 244 40.13 15.89 5.09
C ILE A 244 40.70 17.27 4.87
#